data_044d622bc646e3de898457b21da7024b
#
_entry.id   044d622bc646e3de898457b21da7024b
#
_cell.length_a   1.000
_cell.length_b   1.000
_cell.length_c   1.000
_cell.angle_alpha   90.00
_cell.angle_beta   90.00
_cell.angle_gamma   90.00
#
_symmetry.space_group_name_H-M   'P 1'
#
loop_
_entity.id
_entity.type
_entity.pdbx_description
1 polymer ?
#
loop_
_entity_poly.entity_id
_entity_poly.type
_entity_poly.pdbx_seq_one_letter_code
_entity_poly.pdbx_strand_id
1 'polypeptide(L)'
;MLLAYGSSVNFPLWIISIFFALIILCRMLIYDFLNNQNKFLKNNSNTINSLKRMPWKILPFILGMFIIVEALVETGWIAELSRAFQGLFSNLLIAIISTTFLSALTCNLMNNQPMTILFTQILLYNSYSLTESVKLGVVFSLVMGSNFGANFTLLGALAGIMWHKIISDKDINISYGKFARYGFLIMPIVILLSCLTLLAEIMVVF
;
A
#
# COMPACT_ATOMS: atom_id res chain seq x y z
N MET A 1 1.84 9.63 14.83
CA MET A 1 2.22 9.41 16.23
C MET A 1 1.27 8.45 16.95
N LEU A 2 -0.05 8.71 17.05
CA LEU A 2 -1.01 7.82 17.72
C LEU A 2 -1.09 6.41 17.11
N LEU A 3 -0.95 6.26 15.78
CA LEU A 3 -0.93 4.95 15.12
C LEU A 3 0.34 4.14 15.47
N ALA A 4 1.49 4.81 15.58
CA ALA A 4 2.74 4.17 15.98
C ALA A 4 2.71 3.75 17.48
N TYR A 5 2.08 4.56 18.32
CA TYR A 5 1.88 4.21 19.74
C TYR A 5 0.91 3.03 19.90
N GLY A 6 -0.15 2.97 19.08
CA GLY A 6 -1.11 1.87 19.09
C GLY A 6 -0.47 0.51 18.77
N SER A 7 0.52 0.48 17.86
CA SER A 7 1.24 -0.75 17.52
C SER A 7 2.12 -1.26 18.68
N SER A 8 2.67 -0.37 19.51
CA SER A 8 3.48 -0.74 20.68
C SER A 8 2.65 -1.32 21.83
N VAL A 9 1.34 -1.06 21.85
CA VAL A 9 0.39 -1.55 22.89
C VAL A 9 -0.45 -2.73 22.38
N ASN A 10 -0.09 -3.35 21.24
CA ASN A 10 -0.87 -4.42 20.60
C ASN A 10 -2.33 -4.02 20.29
N PHE A 11 -2.59 -2.71 20.10
CA PHE A 11 -3.93 -2.24 19.77
C PHE A 11 -4.14 -2.28 18.26
N PRO A 12 -5.17 -2.97 17.75
CA PRO A 12 -5.37 -3.11 16.31
C PRO A 12 -5.55 -1.76 15.62
N LEU A 13 -4.73 -1.44 14.62
CA LEU A 13 -4.73 -0.16 13.90
C LEU A 13 -6.09 0.18 13.27
N TRP A 14 -6.86 -0.83 12.87
CA TRP A 14 -8.19 -0.65 12.29
C TRP A 14 -9.19 -0.04 13.28
N ILE A 15 -9.10 -0.35 14.60
CA ILE A 15 -9.97 0.24 15.63
C ILE A 15 -9.69 1.73 15.76
N ILE A 16 -8.40 2.12 15.77
CA ILE A 16 -7.99 3.53 15.82
C ILE A 16 -8.53 4.27 14.59
N SER A 17 -8.41 3.66 13.40
CA SER A 17 -8.88 4.25 12.15
C SER A 17 -10.41 4.44 12.13
N ILE A 18 -11.18 3.45 12.59
CA ILE A 18 -12.64 3.54 12.72
C ILE A 18 -13.03 4.63 13.72
N PHE A 19 -12.36 4.70 14.86
CA PHE A 19 -12.64 5.71 15.89
C PHE A 19 -12.48 7.13 15.34
N PHE A 20 -11.38 7.44 14.66
CA PHE A 20 -11.19 8.76 14.04
C PHE A 20 -12.15 9.01 12.89
N ALA A 21 -12.46 8.00 12.08
CA ALA A 21 -13.44 8.13 11.00
C ALA A 21 -14.84 8.48 11.57
N LEU A 22 -15.24 7.85 12.66
CA LEU A 22 -16.50 8.15 13.35
C LEU A 22 -16.52 9.58 13.93
N ILE A 23 -15.42 10.03 14.55
CA ILE A 23 -15.30 11.41 15.06
C ILE A 23 -15.48 12.42 13.91
N ILE A 24 -14.80 12.21 12.78
CA ILE A 24 -14.91 13.09 11.62
C ILE A 24 -16.34 13.07 11.06
N LEU A 25 -16.95 11.90 10.96
CA LEU A 25 -18.31 11.74 10.48
C LEU A 25 -19.31 12.47 11.42
N CYS A 26 -19.21 12.25 12.73
CA CYS A 26 -20.04 12.94 13.71
C CYS A 26 -19.88 14.46 13.62
N ARG A 27 -18.65 14.95 13.52
CA ARG A 27 -18.40 16.39 13.31
C ARG A 27 -19.07 16.92 12.06
N MET A 28 -18.98 16.21 10.95
CA MET A 28 -19.61 16.62 9.67
C MET A 28 -21.13 16.63 9.79
N LEU A 29 -21.72 15.62 10.43
CA LEU A 29 -23.17 15.55 10.65
C LEU A 29 -23.66 16.68 11.57
N ILE A 30 -22.95 16.95 12.67
CA ILE A 30 -23.29 18.05 13.60
C ILE A 30 -23.20 19.39 12.87
N TYR A 31 -22.14 19.61 12.09
CA TYR A 31 -21.99 20.85 11.31
C TYR A 31 -23.11 21.05 10.29
N ASP A 32 -23.47 19.99 9.55
CA ASP A 32 -24.57 20.02 8.58
C ASP A 32 -25.93 20.26 9.26
N PHE A 33 -26.14 19.65 10.43
CA PHE A 33 -27.36 19.84 11.21
C PHE A 33 -27.51 21.28 11.75
N LEU A 34 -26.43 21.85 12.30
CA LEU A 34 -26.46 23.21 12.88
C LEU A 34 -26.58 24.30 11.81
N ASN A 35 -25.86 24.15 10.68
CA ASN A 35 -25.76 25.23 9.71
C ASN A 35 -26.68 25.08 8.51
N ASN A 36 -27.28 23.91 8.23
CA ASN A 36 -28.01 23.65 6.99
C ASN A 36 -29.22 22.73 7.19
N GLN A 37 -30.06 22.97 8.18
CA GLN A 37 -31.25 22.14 8.45
C GLN A 37 -32.13 21.88 7.19
N ASN A 38 -32.37 22.88 6.37
CA ASN A 38 -33.16 22.76 5.15
C ASN A 38 -32.49 21.93 4.03
N LYS A 39 -31.15 21.92 3.98
CA LYS A 39 -30.37 21.10 3.02
C LYS A 39 -30.20 19.67 3.48
N PHE A 40 -30.16 19.45 4.79
CA PHE A 40 -30.11 18.12 5.38
C PHE A 40 -31.39 17.33 5.08
N LEU A 41 -32.54 17.95 5.27
CA LEU A 41 -33.85 17.37 4.94
C LEU A 41 -34.07 17.12 3.42
N LYS A 42 -33.41 17.90 2.54
CA LYS A 42 -33.43 17.72 1.08
C LYS A 42 -32.38 16.72 0.53
N ASN A 43 -31.74 15.93 1.37
CA ASN A 43 -30.71 14.98 0.95
C ASN A 43 -29.53 15.60 0.16
N ASN A 44 -29.23 16.87 0.42
CA ASN A 44 -28.20 17.66 -0.26
C ASN A 44 -27.18 18.25 0.74
N SER A 45 -26.95 17.55 1.85
CA SER A 45 -25.95 17.93 2.84
C SER A 45 -24.52 17.68 2.34
N ASN A 46 -23.56 18.43 2.89
CA ASN A 46 -22.14 18.26 2.56
C ASN A 46 -21.65 16.84 2.87
N THR A 47 -22.14 16.25 3.98
CA THR A 47 -21.81 14.88 4.39
C THR A 47 -22.27 13.86 3.36
N ILE A 48 -23.54 13.95 2.90
CA ILE A 48 -24.08 13.03 1.91
C ILE A 48 -23.35 13.19 0.56
N ASN A 49 -23.06 14.41 0.15
CA ASN A 49 -22.30 14.65 -1.07
C ASN A 49 -20.88 14.13 -0.98
N SER A 50 -20.22 14.24 0.17
CA SER A 50 -18.89 13.66 0.41
C SER A 50 -18.92 12.13 0.35
N LEU A 51 -19.90 11.49 0.99
CA LEU A 51 -20.10 10.04 0.94
C LEU A 51 -20.37 9.55 -0.50
N LYS A 52 -21.21 10.25 -1.27
CA LYS A 52 -21.49 9.91 -2.67
C LYS A 52 -20.27 10.04 -3.58
N ARG A 53 -19.36 10.97 -3.27
CA ARG A 53 -18.09 11.16 -4.03
C ARG A 53 -17.00 10.15 -3.68
N MET A 54 -17.18 9.36 -2.60
CA MET A 54 -16.25 8.29 -2.28
C MET A 54 -16.21 7.25 -3.42
N PRO A 55 -15.03 6.72 -3.74
CA PRO A 55 -14.86 5.76 -4.83
C PRO A 55 -15.28 4.35 -4.39
N TRP A 56 -16.58 4.13 -4.13
CA TRP A 56 -17.15 2.86 -3.68
C TRP A 56 -16.80 1.67 -4.59
N LYS A 57 -16.55 1.93 -5.87
CA LYS A 57 -16.12 0.91 -6.84
C LYS A 57 -14.79 0.24 -6.49
N ILE A 58 -14.01 0.83 -5.60
CA ILE A 58 -12.74 0.25 -5.11
C ILE A 58 -12.99 -0.93 -4.17
N LEU A 59 -14.07 -0.94 -3.39
CA LEU A 59 -14.34 -2.01 -2.44
C LEU A 59 -14.48 -3.39 -3.09
N PRO A 60 -15.33 -3.60 -4.13
CA PRO A 60 -15.40 -4.89 -4.80
C PRO A 60 -14.08 -5.27 -5.48
N PHE A 61 -13.31 -4.31 -5.99
CA PHE A 61 -11.99 -4.57 -6.54
C PHE A 61 -11.03 -5.14 -5.48
N ILE A 62 -10.94 -4.48 -4.31
CA ILE A 62 -10.07 -4.94 -3.20
C ILE A 62 -10.51 -6.33 -2.72
N LEU A 63 -11.81 -6.56 -2.52
CA LEU A 63 -12.34 -7.86 -2.11
C LEU A 63 -12.02 -8.95 -3.14
N GLY A 64 -12.18 -8.66 -4.42
CA GLY A 64 -11.81 -9.59 -5.50
C GLY A 64 -10.33 -9.96 -5.47
N MET A 65 -9.46 -8.98 -5.23
CA MET A 65 -8.02 -9.22 -5.13
C MET A 65 -7.64 -10.05 -3.89
N PHE A 66 -8.31 -9.86 -2.75
CA PHE A 66 -8.11 -10.69 -1.57
C PHE A 66 -8.51 -12.15 -1.82
N ILE A 67 -9.64 -12.38 -2.49
CA ILE A 67 -10.10 -13.71 -2.86
C ILE A 67 -9.07 -14.40 -3.78
N ILE A 68 -8.52 -13.67 -4.75
CA ILE A 68 -7.49 -14.22 -5.66
C ILE A 68 -6.22 -14.60 -4.88
N VAL A 69 -5.74 -13.75 -3.97
CA VAL A 69 -4.55 -14.08 -3.16
C VAL A 69 -4.82 -15.28 -2.27
N GLU A 70 -6.00 -15.37 -1.63
CA GLU A 70 -6.39 -16.52 -0.81
C GLU A 70 -6.45 -17.81 -1.64
N ALA A 71 -7.01 -17.76 -2.84
CA ALA A 71 -7.01 -18.88 -3.76
C ALA A 71 -5.58 -19.35 -4.13
N LEU A 72 -4.61 -18.42 -4.26
CA LEU A 72 -3.21 -18.78 -4.49
C LEU A 72 -2.58 -19.46 -3.27
N VAL A 73 -2.99 -19.09 -2.06
CA VAL A 73 -2.57 -19.76 -0.82
C VAL A 73 -3.12 -21.19 -0.80
N GLU A 74 -4.43 -21.35 -0.96
CA GLU A 74 -5.13 -22.66 -0.89
C GLU A 74 -4.70 -23.64 -1.98
N THR A 75 -4.41 -23.15 -3.19
CA THR A 75 -3.97 -23.99 -4.31
C THR A 75 -2.48 -24.35 -4.24
N GLY A 76 -1.74 -23.90 -3.23
CA GLY A 76 -0.33 -24.23 -3.02
C GLY A 76 0.65 -23.41 -3.88
N TRP A 77 0.18 -22.45 -4.67
CA TRP A 77 1.04 -21.57 -5.47
C TRP A 77 2.00 -20.76 -4.64
N ILE A 78 1.63 -20.43 -3.39
CA ILE A 78 2.53 -19.72 -2.47
C ILE A 78 3.77 -20.55 -2.18
N ALA A 79 3.65 -21.86 -2.01
CA ALA A 79 4.80 -22.75 -1.78
C ALA A 79 5.74 -22.77 -3.00
N GLU A 80 5.21 -22.80 -4.22
CA GLU A 80 6.00 -22.78 -5.45
C GLU A 80 6.72 -21.42 -5.62
N LEU A 81 5.99 -20.31 -5.45
CA LEU A 81 6.57 -18.97 -5.47
C LEU A 81 7.66 -18.83 -4.39
N SER A 82 7.41 -19.32 -3.19
CA SER A 82 8.38 -19.26 -2.09
C SER A 82 9.66 -20.01 -2.40
N ARG A 83 9.57 -21.19 -3.02
CA ARG A 83 10.74 -21.94 -3.49
C ARG A 83 11.52 -21.17 -4.56
N ALA A 84 10.82 -20.57 -5.52
CA ALA A 84 11.46 -19.76 -6.56
C ALA A 84 12.21 -18.54 -5.97
N PHE A 85 11.67 -17.94 -4.89
CA PHE A 85 12.30 -16.81 -4.22
C PHE A 85 13.41 -17.19 -3.22
N GLN A 86 13.49 -18.46 -2.81
CA GLN A 86 14.45 -18.92 -1.78
C GLN A 86 15.90 -18.58 -2.14
N GLY A 87 16.28 -18.70 -3.41
CA GLY A 87 17.62 -18.35 -3.88
C GLY A 87 17.97 -16.86 -3.72
N LEU A 88 16.97 -16.00 -3.75
CA LEU A 88 17.14 -14.55 -3.59
C LEU A 88 17.40 -14.14 -2.14
N PHE A 89 17.07 -15.00 -1.17
CA PHE A 89 17.23 -14.73 0.26
C PHE A 89 18.55 -15.26 0.85
N SER A 90 19.42 -15.81 0.02
CA SER A 90 20.71 -16.37 0.44
C SER A 90 21.71 -15.31 0.92
N ASN A 91 21.60 -14.09 0.46
CA ASN A 91 22.47 -12.97 0.77
C ASN A 91 21.66 -11.72 1.08
N LEU A 92 22.00 -11.00 2.16
CA LEU A 92 21.29 -9.81 2.62
C LEU A 92 21.15 -8.73 1.52
N LEU A 93 22.23 -8.43 0.80
CA LEU A 93 22.18 -7.42 -0.28
C LEU A 93 21.23 -7.84 -1.41
N ILE A 94 21.33 -9.10 -1.86
CA ILE A 94 20.48 -9.63 -2.92
C ILE A 94 19.03 -9.65 -2.45
N ALA A 95 18.78 -10.07 -1.22
CA ALA A 95 17.44 -10.11 -0.63
C ALA A 95 16.79 -8.74 -0.60
N ILE A 96 17.51 -7.70 -0.15
CA ILE A 96 17.03 -6.32 -0.10
C ILE A 96 16.70 -5.81 -1.50
N ILE A 97 17.65 -5.88 -2.43
CA ILE A 97 17.49 -5.34 -3.78
C ILE A 97 16.37 -6.09 -4.53
N SER A 98 16.43 -7.44 -4.54
CA SER A 98 15.45 -8.24 -5.28
C SER A 98 14.03 -8.04 -4.75
N THR A 99 13.84 -8.09 -3.44
CA THR A 99 12.50 -7.89 -2.84
C THR A 99 11.96 -6.50 -3.12
N THR A 100 12.78 -5.45 -3.00
CA THR A 100 12.33 -4.08 -3.26
C THR A 100 11.94 -3.89 -4.73
N PHE A 101 12.78 -4.33 -5.68
CA PHE A 101 12.47 -4.18 -7.10
C PHE A 101 11.31 -5.05 -7.56
N LEU A 102 11.25 -6.33 -7.12
CA LEU A 102 10.15 -7.22 -7.49
C LEU A 102 8.82 -6.72 -6.94
N SER A 103 8.77 -6.33 -5.68
CA SER A 103 7.55 -5.75 -5.10
C SER A 103 7.17 -4.43 -5.77
N ALA A 104 8.14 -3.56 -6.08
CA ALA A 104 7.92 -2.31 -6.80
C ALA A 104 7.37 -2.51 -8.21
N LEU A 105 7.84 -3.51 -8.95
CA LEU A 105 7.31 -3.82 -10.28
C LEU A 105 5.93 -4.48 -10.17
N THR A 106 5.77 -5.46 -9.27
CA THR A 106 4.52 -6.20 -9.10
C THR A 106 3.38 -5.31 -8.63
N CYS A 107 3.63 -4.28 -7.81
CA CYS A 107 2.56 -3.36 -7.40
C CYS A 107 1.97 -2.55 -8.57
N ASN A 108 2.69 -2.39 -9.67
CA ASN A 108 2.17 -1.76 -10.88
C ASN A 108 1.32 -2.72 -11.75
N LEU A 109 1.38 -4.02 -11.49
CA LEU A 109 0.55 -5.03 -12.15
C LEU A 109 -0.75 -5.29 -11.40
N MET A 110 -0.68 -5.43 -10.07
CA MET A 110 -1.83 -5.83 -9.24
C MET A 110 -2.24 -4.81 -8.18
N ASN A 111 -1.63 -3.62 -8.16
CA ASN A 111 -1.75 -2.63 -7.10
C ASN A 111 -0.93 -3.00 -5.83
N ASN A 112 -0.58 -2.00 -5.02
CA ASN A 112 0.30 -2.19 -3.87
C ASN A 112 -0.31 -3.03 -2.74
N GLN A 113 -1.62 -2.97 -2.52
CA GLN A 113 -2.26 -3.70 -1.42
C GLN A 113 -2.27 -5.22 -1.64
N PRO A 114 -2.83 -5.77 -2.74
CA PRO A 114 -2.77 -7.21 -3.02
C PRO A 114 -1.34 -7.72 -3.15
N MET A 115 -0.44 -6.94 -3.76
CA MET A 115 0.97 -7.27 -3.85
C MET A 115 1.60 -7.45 -2.47
N THR A 116 1.36 -6.53 -1.54
CA THR A 116 1.89 -6.62 -0.18
C THR A 116 1.40 -7.88 0.53
N ILE A 117 0.12 -8.24 0.38
CA ILE A 117 -0.44 -9.46 0.97
C ILE A 117 0.22 -10.70 0.37
N LEU A 118 0.32 -10.78 -0.97
CA LEU A 118 0.96 -11.90 -1.67
C LEU A 118 2.40 -12.09 -1.20
N PHE A 119 3.20 -11.04 -1.22
CA PHE A 119 4.60 -11.11 -0.78
C PHE A 119 4.74 -11.42 0.71
N THR A 120 3.85 -10.93 1.55
CA THR A 120 3.84 -11.27 2.97
C THR A 120 3.62 -12.77 3.17
N GLN A 121 2.71 -13.41 2.42
CA GLN A 121 2.51 -14.87 2.48
C GLN A 121 3.76 -15.63 2.01
N ILE A 122 4.42 -15.19 0.93
CA ILE A 122 5.67 -15.77 0.44
C ILE A 122 6.78 -15.67 1.51
N LEU A 123 6.89 -14.53 2.18
CA LEU A 123 7.88 -14.29 3.23
C LEU A 123 7.61 -15.10 4.48
N LEU A 124 6.37 -15.20 4.92
CA LEU A 124 5.96 -16.01 6.07
C LEU A 124 6.29 -17.49 5.83
N TYR A 125 6.07 -17.99 4.62
CA TYR A 125 6.41 -19.36 4.26
C TYR A 125 7.91 -19.66 4.40
N ASN A 126 8.77 -18.70 4.03
CA ASN A 126 10.22 -18.82 4.09
C ASN A 126 10.84 -18.41 5.45
N SER A 127 10.07 -17.77 6.34
CA SER A 127 10.59 -17.11 7.54
C SER A 127 11.39 -18.02 8.49
N TYR A 128 11.09 -19.31 8.51
CA TYR A 128 11.77 -20.29 9.38
C TYR A 128 13.22 -20.60 8.95
N SER A 129 13.58 -20.30 7.71
CA SER A 129 14.91 -20.58 7.16
C SER A 129 15.81 -19.34 7.05
N LEU A 130 15.31 -18.15 7.38
CA LEU A 130 16.04 -16.90 7.23
C LEU A 130 16.71 -16.46 8.53
N THR A 131 17.91 -15.90 8.41
CA THR A 131 18.56 -15.20 9.54
C THR A 131 17.78 -13.94 9.89
N GLU A 132 17.85 -13.48 11.13
CA GLU A 132 17.10 -12.31 11.59
C GLU A 132 17.43 -11.04 10.80
N SER A 133 18.70 -10.83 10.43
CA SER A 133 19.12 -9.71 9.58
C SER A 133 18.48 -9.76 8.19
N VAL A 134 18.43 -10.92 7.53
CA VAL A 134 17.80 -11.10 6.23
C VAL A 134 16.29 -10.92 6.35
N LYS A 135 15.65 -11.46 7.37
CA LYS A 135 14.23 -11.33 7.63
C LYS A 135 13.80 -9.87 7.78
N LEU A 136 14.52 -9.10 8.62
CA LEU A 136 14.29 -7.67 8.76
C LEU A 136 14.52 -6.92 7.44
N GLY A 137 15.62 -7.21 6.75
CA GLY A 137 15.93 -6.62 5.45
C GLY A 137 14.82 -6.82 4.45
N VAL A 138 14.29 -8.03 4.34
CA VAL A 138 13.22 -8.37 3.40
C VAL A 138 11.88 -7.70 3.77
N VAL A 139 11.53 -7.65 5.07
CA VAL A 139 10.32 -6.96 5.53
C VAL A 139 10.36 -5.47 5.21
N PHE A 140 11.45 -4.78 5.54
CA PHE A 140 11.60 -3.36 5.20
C PHE A 140 11.69 -3.13 3.69
N SER A 141 12.31 -4.03 2.95
CA SER A 141 12.35 -4.00 1.48
C SER A 141 10.97 -4.09 0.85
N LEU A 142 10.09 -4.95 1.40
CA LEU A 142 8.71 -5.05 0.96
C LEU A 142 7.96 -3.73 1.20
N VAL A 143 8.14 -3.11 2.38
CA VAL A 143 7.55 -1.80 2.69
C VAL A 143 8.05 -0.72 1.73
N MET A 144 9.36 -0.67 1.46
CA MET A 144 9.94 0.28 0.50
C MET A 144 9.41 0.04 -0.91
N GLY A 145 9.44 -1.21 -1.38
CA GLY A 145 8.96 -1.56 -2.73
C GLY A 145 7.49 -1.27 -2.93
N SER A 146 6.64 -1.52 -1.93
CA SER A 146 5.22 -1.18 -1.95
C SER A 146 4.99 0.33 -2.08
N ASN A 147 5.73 1.14 -1.34
CA ASN A 147 5.55 2.59 -1.32
C ASN A 147 6.20 3.29 -2.51
N PHE A 148 7.43 2.94 -2.85
CA PHE A 148 8.15 3.56 -3.98
C PHE A 148 7.65 3.04 -5.32
N GLY A 149 7.34 1.75 -5.41
CA GLY A 149 6.80 1.13 -6.61
C GLY A 149 5.47 1.74 -7.05
N ALA A 150 4.66 2.17 -6.09
CA ALA A 150 3.41 2.88 -6.35
C ALA A 150 3.57 4.17 -7.18
N ASN A 151 4.79 4.71 -7.26
CA ASN A 151 5.09 5.93 -8.00
C ASN A 151 5.67 5.69 -9.41
N PHE A 152 5.84 4.43 -9.85
CA PHE A 152 6.23 4.15 -11.24
C PHE A 152 5.12 4.52 -12.20
N THR A 153 3.89 4.16 -11.87
CA THR A 153 2.71 4.48 -12.68
C THR A 153 1.55 4.95 -11.80
N LEU A 154 0.58 5.62 -12.39
CA LEU A 154 -0.65 6.01 -11.68
C LEU A 154 -1.47 4.78 -11.22
N LEU A 155 -1.23 3.60 -11.78
CA LEU A 155 -1.92 2.35 -11.45
C LEU A 155 -1.30 1.62 -10.25
N GLY A 156 -0.05 1.93 -9.89
CA GLY A 156 0.69 1.26 -8.83
C GLY A 156 0.07 1.39 -7.44
N ALA A 157 -0.77 2.41 -7.21
CA ALA A 157 -1.58 2.55 -6.02
C ALA A 157 -2.94 3.19 -6.33
N LEU A 158 -3.96 2.83 -5.55
CA LEU A 158 -5.29 3.46 -5.63
C LEU A 158 -5.23 4.97 -5.41
N ALA A 159 -4.31 5.42 -4.56
CA ALA A 159 -4.07 6.85 -4.31
C ALA A 159 -3.68 7.60 -5.59
N GLY A 160 -2.87 7.01 -6.48
CA GLY A 160 -2.48 7.59 -7.76
C GLY A 160 -3.68 7.79 -8.69
N ILE A 161 -4.57 6.80 -8.76
CA ILE A 161 -5.80 6.89 -9.56
C ILE A 161 -6.74 7.98 -9.02
N MET A 162 -6.91 8.03 -7.70
CA MET A 162 -7.73 9.05 -7.05
C MET A 162 -7.15 10.45 -7.24
N TRP A 163 -5.84 10.61 -7.06
CA TRP A 163 -5.13 11.87 -7.29
C TRP A 163 -5.31 12.35 -8.73
N HIS A 164 -5.11 11.47 -9.72
CA HIS A 164 -5.30 11.80 -11.13
C HIS A 164 -6.73 12.29 -11.41
N LYS A 165 -7.74 11.64 -10.81
CA LYS A 165 -9.14 12.08 -10.94
C LYS A 165 -9.34 13.48 -10.36
N ILE A 166 -8.82 13.74 -9.15
CA ILE A 166 -8.98 15.04 -8.47
C ILE A 166 -8.34 16.18 -9.26
N ILE A 167 -7.15 15.96 -9.86
CA ILE A 167 -6.51 17.01 -10.66
C ILE A 167 -7.18 17.19 -12.02
N SER A 168 -7.69 16.11 -12.64
CA SER A 168 -8.48 16.18 -13.88
C SER A 168 -9.78 16.97 -13.68
N ASP A 169 -10.44 16.85 -12.52
CA ASP A 169 -11.62 17.64 -12.16
C ASP A 169 -11.30 19.15 -12.01
N LYS A 170 -10.02 19.54 -12.00
CA LYS A 170 -9.51 20.92 -11.96
C LYS A 170 -8.88 21.35 -13.28
N ASP A 171 -9.21 20.69 -14.39
CA ASP A 171 -8.70 20.96 -15.74
C ASP A 171 -7.18 20.75 -15.90
N ILE A 172 -6.53 20.04 -14.96
CA ILE A 172 -5.11 19.68 -15.05
C ILE A 172 -5.00 18.27 -15.62
N ASN A 173 -4.63 18.18 -16.90
CA ASN A 173 -4.51 16.91 -17.62
C ASN A 173 -3.07 16.40 -17.63
N ILE A 174 -2.81 15.34 -16.87
CA ILE A 174 -1.55 14.61 -16.90
C ILE A 174 -1.81 13.23 -17.50
N SER A 175 -1.16 12.92 -18.63
CA SER A 175 -1.32 11.60 -19.26
C SER A 175 -0.59 10.51 -18.44
N TYR A 176 -1.18 9.31 -18.42
CA TYR A 176 -0.59 8.13 -17.76
C TYR A 176 0.85 7.86 -18.24
N GLY A 177 1.10 7.94 -19.55
CA GLY A 177 2.43 7.73 -20.13
C GLY A 177 3.45 8.79 -19.72
N LYS A 178 3.04 10.06 -19.58
CA LYS A 178 3.92 11.13 -19.12
C LYS A 178 4.32 10.89 -17.65
N PHE A 179 3.37 10.52 -16.79
CA PHE A 179 3.65 10.18 -15.40
C PHE A 179 4.60 8.99 -15.30
N ALA A 180 4.29 7.89 -16.00
CA ALA A 180 5.11 6.68 -16.00
C ALA A 180 6.54 6.94 -16.48
N ARG A 181 6.73 7.76 -17.52
CA ARG A 181 8.07 8.11 -18.03
C ARG A 181 8.95 8.74 -16.93
N TYR A 182 8.42 9.66 -16.16
CA TYR A 182 9.15 10.24 -15.03
C TYR A 182 9.32 9.26 -13.88
N GLY A 183 8.29 8.46 -13.58
CA GLY A 183 8.35 7.41 -12.57
C GLY A 183 9.47 6.41 -12.87
N PHE A 184 9.55 5.87 -14.08
CA PHE A 184 10.61 4.93 -14.47
C PHE A 184 12.01 5.56 -14.55
N LEU A 185 12.12 6.88 -14.67
CA LEU A 185 13.41 7.57 -14.63
C LEU A 185 13.89 7.80 -13.19
N ILE A 186 13.00 8.23 -12.31
CA ILE A 186 13.34 8.70 -10.96
C ILE A 186 13.34 7.56 -9.94
N MET A 187 12.29 6.71 -9.96
CA MET A 187 12.09 5.71 -8.91
C MET A 187 13.20 4.66 -8.80
N PRO A 188 13.81 4.14 -9.87
CA PRO A 188 14.92 3.20 -9.74
C PRO A 188 16.11 3.78 -8.94
N ILE A 189 16.42 5.06 -9.13
CA ILE A 189 17.49 5.74 -8.40
C ILE A 189 17.13 5.86 -6.91
N VAL A 190 15.90 6.28 -6.61
CA VAL A 190 15.39 6.40 -5.24
C VAL A 190 15.40 5.02 -4.54
N ILE A 191 14.94 3.98 -5.22
CA ILE A 191 14.93 2.61 -4.71
C ILE A 191 16.37 2.13 -4.41
N LEU A 192 17.31 2.31 -5.32
CA LEU A 192 18.70 1.91 -5.10
C LEU A 192 19.33 2.61 -3.91
N LEU A 193 19.15 3.93 -3.80
CA LEU A 193 19.66 4.69 -2.65
C LEU A 193 19.04 4.21 -1.34
N SER A 194 17.73 3.95 -1.33
CA SER A 194 17.02 3.44 -0.15
C SER A 194 17.46 2.02 0.22
N CYS A 195 17.74 1.15 -0.76
CA CYS A 195 18.30 -0.19 -0.49
C CYS A 195 19.69 -0.10 0.12
N LEU A 196 20.54 0.81 -0.33
CA LEU A 196 21.87 1.02 0.23
C LEU A 196 21.82 1.55 1.66
N THR A 197 20.92 2.49 1.96
CA THR A 197 20.73 3.00 3.33
C THR A 197 20.21 1.91 4.25
N LEU A 198 19.21 1.12 3.82
CA LEU A 198 18.72 -0.01 4.60
C LEU A 198 19.79 -1.07 4.87
N LEU A 199 20.61 -1.38 3.86
CA LEU A 199 21.72 -2.30 4.02
C LEU A 199 22.72 -1.80 5.07
N ALA A 200 23.09 -0.51 5.00
CA ALA A 200 23.99 0.10 5.96
C ALA A 200 23.43 0.08 7.39
N GLU A 201 22.12 0.40 7.55
CA GLU A 201 21.46 0.33 8.86
C GLU A 201 21.47 -1.07 9.45
N ILE A 202 21.14 -2.10 8.66
CA ILE A 202 21.12 -3.49 9.13
C ILE A 202 22.53 -3.95 9.49
N MET A 203 23.55 -3.59 8.72
CA MET A 203 24.95 -3.93 9.02
C MET A 203 25.48 -3.25 10.29
N VAL A 204 24.90 -2.13 10.72
CA VAL A 204 25.29 -1.47 11.98
C VAL A 204 24.57 -2.09 13.18
N VAL A 205 23.37 -2.63 12.98
CA VAL A 205 22.54 -3.21 14.06
C VAL A 205 22.91 -4.67 14.35
N PHE A 206 23.34 -5.43 13.34
CA PHE A 206 23.71 -6.86 13.41
C PHE A 206 25.16 -7.11 13.03
#